data_0e8ea6ba3f044621210e8e024a932f52
#
_entry.id   0e8ea6ba3f044621210e8e024a932f52
#
_cell.length_a   1.000
_cell.length_b   1.000
_cell.length_c   1.000
_cell.angle_alpha   90.00
_cell.angle_beta   90.00
_cell.angle_gamma   90.00
#
_symmetry.space_group_name_H-M   'P 1'
#
loop_
_entity.id
_entity.type
_entity.pdbx_description
1 polymer ?
#
loop_
_entity_poly.entity_id
_entity_poly.type
_entity_poly.pdbx_seq_one_letter_code
_entity_poly.pdbx_strand_id
1 'polypeptide(L)'
;GQCEIGARFNTLVRKADELLMLKYVVKNVAHRNGKTATFMPKPLVGDNGSGMHVHQSLSKGGVNLFSGDLYGGLSQTALWYIGGIFKHARAINAFTNPTTNSYKRLVPGFEAPVMLAYSARNRSASCRIPFVTNPKGRRIEIRFPDPMNSGYLTFSALLMAGIDGILNKIDPGAPSDKDLYDL
;
A
#
# COMPACT_ATOMS: atom_id res chain seq x y z
N GLY A 1 10.90 16.10 -11.41
CA GLY A 1 11.22 16.18 -10.06
C GLY A 1 10.46 15.30 -9.08
N GLN A 2 10.19 14.03 -9.40
CA GLN A 2 9.63 13.07 -8.43
C GLN A 2 10.77 12.35 -7.69
N CYS A 3 10.60 12.16 -6.37
CA CYS A 3 11.52 11.41 -5.53
C CYS A 3 10.77 10.30 -4.80
N GLU A 4 11.41 9.15 -4.60
CA GLU A 4 10.90 8.06 -3.79
C GLU A 4 11.70 7.96 -2.49
N ILE A 5 10.98 7.79 -1.37
CA ILE A 5 11.58 7.62 -0.05
C ILE A 5 11.17 6.27 0.50
N GLY A 6 12.13 5.36 0.67
CA GLY A 6 11.95 4.11 1.39
C GLY A 6 12.11 4.31 2.89
N ALA A 7 11.16 3.83 3.68
CA ALA A 7 11.22 3.88 5.13
C ALA A 7 11.34 2.48 5.74
N ARG A 8 12.23 2.31 6.75
CA ARG A 8 12.36 1.05 7.48
C ARG A 8 11.03 0.71 8.16
N PHE A 9 10.64 -0.58 8.18
CA PHE A 9 9.42 -1.03 8.83
C PHE A 9 9.45 -0.78 10.36
N ASN A 10 8.27 -0.59 10.92
CA ASN A 10 8.05 -0.45 12.36
C ASN A 10 6.64 -0.95 12.73
N THR A 11 6.30 -0.94 14.02
CA THR A 11 4.93 -1.22 14.48
C THR A 11 3.96 -0.15 13.93
N LEU A 12 2.69 -0.50 13.81
CA LEU A 12 1.66 0.30 13.14
C LEU A 12 1.61 1.74 13.63
N VAL A 13 1.43 1.97 14.93
CA VAL A 13 1.33 3.33 15.52
C VAL A 13 2.63 4.10 15.32
N ARG A 14 3.76 3.46 15.64
CA ARG A 14 5.07 4.10 15.51
C ARG A 14 5.39 4.46 14.06
N LYS A 15 4.96 3.64 13.09
CA LYS A 15 5.11 3.99 11.67
C LYS A 15 4.22 5.16 11.27
N ALA A 16 3.03 5.30 11.84
CA ALA A 16 2.18 6.46 11.61
C ALA A 16 2.82 7.76 12.15
N ASP A 17 3.43 7.71 13.36
CA ASP A 17 4.20 8.83 13.93
C ASP A 17 5.37 9.21 13.00
N GLU A 18 6.15 8.21 12.57
CA GLU A 18 7.30 8.42 11.67
C GLU A 18 6.88 9.02 10.33
N LEU A 19 5.74 8.61 9.76
CA LEU A 19 5.21 9.16 8.52
C LEU A 19 4.85 10.64 8.65
N LEU A 20 4.22 11.01 9.77
CA LEU A 20 3.88 12.41 10.04
C LEU A 20 5.15 13.26 10.18
N MET A 21 6.13 12.76 10.94
CA MET A 21 7.43 13.40 11.11
C MET A 21 8.17 13.54 9.77
N LEU A 22 8.17 12.49 8.93
CA LEU A 22 8.79 12.53 7.60
C LEU A 22 8.21 13.65 6.74
N LYS A 23 6.88 13.75 6.67
CA LYS A 23 6.21 14.81 5.90
C LYS A 23 6.57 16.21 6.42
N TYR A 24 6.62 16.37 7.73
CA TYR A 24 7.03 17.63 8.37
C TYR A 24 8.47 17.98 8.00
N VAL A 25 9.41 17.06 8.18
CA VAL A 25 10.83 17.28 7.90
C VAL A 25 11.07 17.61 6.43
N VAL A 26 10.51 16.84 5.51
CA VAL A 26 10.67 17.06 4.05
C VAL A 26 10.20 18.46 3.65
N LYS A 27 9.00 18.87 4.11
CA LYS A 27 8.47 20.21 3.80
C LYS A 27 9.34 21.34 4.37
N ASN A 28 9.79 21.20 5.60
CA ASN A 28 10.61 22.23 6.25
C ASN A 28 12.02 22.32 5.65
N VAL A 29 12.65 21.19 5.34
CA VAL A 29 13.97 21.18 4.68
C VAL A 29 13.87 21.79 3.28
N ALA A 30 12.85 21.45 2.50
CA ALA A 30 12.61 22.06 1.19
C ALA A 30 12.48 23.59 1.34
N HIS A 31 11.61 24.05 2.23
CA HIS A 31 11.40 25.48 2.47
C HIS A 31 12.68 26.22 2.85
N ARG A 32 13.48 25.67 3.76
CA ARG A 32 14.78 26.28 4.18
C ARG A 32 15.77 26.39 3.04
N ASN A 33 15.63 25.59 1.99
CA ASN A 33 16.47 25.60 0.78
C ASN A 33 15.83 26.35 -0.39
N GLY A 34 14.81 27.19 -0.17
CA GLY A 34 14.12 27.95 -1.20
C GLY A 34 13.34 27.09 -2.19
N LYS A 35 12.91 25.87 -1.76
CA LYS A 35 12.18 24.90 -2.58
C LYS A 35 10.82 24.58 -1.98
N THR A 36 9.94 24.00 -2.78
CA THR A 36 8.66 23.48 -2.34
C THR A 36 8.62 21.97 -2.53
N ALA A 37 8.14 21.25 -1.51
CA ALA A 37 7.85 19.83 -1.58
C ALA A 37 6.35 19.61 -1.45
N THR A 38 5.78 18.76 -2.31
CA THR A 38 4.38 18.39 -2.28
C THR A 38 4.21 16.89 -2.09
N PHE A 39 3.16 16.52 -1.37
CA PHE A 39 2.67 15.15 -1.22
C PHE A 39 1.32 14.95 -1.94
N MET A 40 0.98 15.82 -2.89
CA MET A 40 -0.23 15.64 -3.69
C MET A 40 -0.16 14.35 -4.51
N PRO A 41 -1.26 13.57 -4.59
CA PRO A 41 -1.33 12.36 -5.39
C PRO A 41 -1.08 12.58 -6.88
N LYS A 42 -1.55 13.68 -7.44
CA LYS A 42 -1.37 14.07 -8.86
C LYS A 42 -1.04 15.56 -8.97
N PRO A 43 0.21 15.96 -8.71
CA PRO A 43 0.59 17.39 -8.75
C PRO A 43 0.67 17.97 -10.16
N LEU A 44 1.00 17.15 -11.17
CA LEU A 44 1.17 17.57 -12.55
C LEU A 44 0.22 16.82 -13.48
N VAL A 45 -0.45 17.54 -14.36
CA VAL A 45 -1.25 16.96 -15.45
C VAL A 45 -0.32 16.34 -16.49
N GLY A 46 -0.64 15.15 -16.96
CA GLY A 46 0.15 14.44 -17.96
C GLY A 46 1.45 13.80 -17.46
N ASP A 47 1.74 13.84 -16.15
CA ASP A 47 2.89 13.19 -15.53
C ASP A 47 2.45 12.12 -14.51
N ASN A 48 3.36 11.28 -14.05
CA ASN A 48 3.07 10.28 -13.05
C ASN A 48 2.66 10.91 -11.70
N GLY A 49 1.79 10.20 -10.97
CA GLY A 49 1.36 10.62 -9.63
C GLY A 49 2.27 10.11 -8.52
N SER A 50 1.96 10.52 -7.28
CA SER A 50 2.65 10.08 -6.07
C SER A 50 1.82 9.04 -5.32
N GLY A 51 2.35 7.83 -5.15
CA GLY A 51 1.78 6.78 -4.31
C GLY A 51 2.38 6.78 -2.90
N MET A 52 1.66 6.19 -1.96
CA MET A 52 2.20 5.81 -0.66
C MET A 52 1.96 4.31 -0.47
N HIS A 53 2.91 3.50 -0.92
CA HIS A 53 2.78 2.05 -0.85
C HIS A 53 2.95 1.57 0.59
N VAL A 54 2.00 0.78 1.08
CA VAL A 54 1.98 0.31 2.46
C VAL A 54 2.36 -1.16 2.51
N HIS A 55 3.59 -1.43 2.94
CA HIS A 55 4.06 -2.79 3.21
C HIS A 55 3.52 -3.26 4.56
N GLN A 56 2.96 -4.46 4.59
CA GLN A 56 2.30 -5.02 5.78
C GLN A 56 2.67 -6.49 5.98
N SER A 57 2.81 -6.86 7.24
CA SER A 57 2.84 -8.25 7.69
C SER A 57 2.29 -8.35 9.11
N LEU A 58 1.80 -9.51 9.50
CA LEU A 58 1.41 -9.81 10.87
C LEU A 58 2.41 -10.78 11.48
N SER A 59 2.68 -10.62 12.77
CA SER A 59 3.51 -11.55 13.52
C SER A 59 2.91 -11.86 14.88
N LYS A 60 3.14 -13.09 15.36
CA LYS A 60 2.74 -13.53 16.71
C LYS A 60 3.87 -14.37 17.29
N GLY A 61 4.33 -14.05 18.50
CA GLY A 61 5.43 -14.77 19.15
C GLY A 61 6.72 -14.79 18.33
N GLY A 62 7.02 -13.73 17.56
CA GLY A 62 8.21 -13.66 16.70
C GLY A 62 8.10 -14.40 15.36
N VAL A 63 6.96 -15.05 15.10
CA VAL A 63 6.70 -15.77 13.84
C VAL A 63 5.92 -14.88 12.88
N ASN A 64 6.38 -14.78 11.63
CA ASN A 64 5.65 -14.07 10.57
C ASN A 64 4.48 -14.93 10.08
N LEU A 65 3.27 -14.44 10.30
CA LEU A 65 2.03 -15.15 9.92
C LEU A 65 1.73 -15.10 8.42
N PHE A 66 2.42 -14.25 7.65
CA PHE A 66 2.23 -14.15 6.20
C PHE A 66 3.11 -15.10 5.40
N SER A 67 4.12 -15.71 6.02
CA SER A 67 4.99 -16.69 5.37
C SER A 67 4.31 -18.06 5.28
N GLY A 68 4.36 -18.68 4.10
CA GLY A 68 3.79 -20.01 3.82
C GLY A 68 4.23 -20.54 2.47
N ASP A 69 3.52 -21.55 1.98
CA ASP A 69 3.88 -22.30 0.78
C ASP A 69 2.91 -22.07 -0.41
N LEU A 70 1.95 -21.14 -0.24
CA LEU A 70 1.00 -20.81 -1.29
C LEU A 70 1.57 -19.77 -2.26
N TYR A 71 0.75 -19.26 -3.15
CA TYR A 71 1.16 -18.31 -4.18
C TYR A 71 2.04 -17.17 -3.64
N GLY A 72 3.16 -16.91 -4.29
CA GLY A 72 4.13 -15.91 -3.88
C GLY A 72 4.82 -16.20 -2.53
N GLY A 73 4.73 -17.42 -1.99
CA GLY A 73 5.25 -17.80 -0.68
C GLY A 73 4.43 -17.25 0.47
N LEU A 74 3.14 -16.96 0.24
CA LEU A 74 2.20 -16.53 1.26
C LEU A 74 1.58 -17.70 1.99
N SER A 75 1.12 -17.42 3.22
CA SER A 75 0.25 -18.31 3.99
C SER A 75 -1.21 -18.10 3.61
N GLN A 76 -2.07 -19.04 3.98
CA GLN A 76 -3.52 -18.88 3.87
C GLN A 76 -4.04 -17.65 4.65
N THR A 77 -3.44 -17.36 5.79
CA THR A 77 -3.75 -16.16 6.59
C THR A 77 -3.50 -14.88 5.80
N ALA A 78 -2.39 -14.81 5.06
CA ALA A 78 -2.09 -13.65 4.22
C ALA A 78 -3.08 -13.52 3.05
N LEU A 79 -3.49 -14.61 2.43
CA LEU A 79 -4.50 -14.58 1.36
C LEU A 79 -5.85 -14.09 1.90
N TRP A 80 -6.34 -14.58 3.03
CA TRP A 80 -7.54 -14.06 3.65
C TRP A 80 -7.43 -12.59 4.01
N TYR A 81 -6.26 -12.15 4.49
CA TYR A 81 -5.99 -10.75 4.79
C TYR A 81 -6.14 -9.87 3.53
N ILE A 82 -5.61 -10.31 2.39
CA ILE A 82 -5.78 -9.64 1.08
C ILE A 82 -7.26 -9.61 0.70
N GLY A 83 -7.98 -10.74 0.86
CA GLY A 83 -9.40 -10.84 0.59
C GLY A 83 -10.23 -9.81 1.37
N GLY A 84 -9.91 -9.62 2.65
CA GLY A 84 -10.54 -8.59 3.48
C GLY A 84 -10.30 -7.18 2.96
N ILE A 85 -9.05 -6.85 2.60
CA ILE A 85 -8.73 -5.54 2.02
C ILE A 85 -9.51 -5.33 0.72
N PHE A 86 -9.59 -6.31 -0.15
CA PHE A 86 -10.31 -6.19 -1.43
C PHE A 86 -11.82 -6.04 -1.23
N LYS A 87 -12.42 -6.81 -0.34
CA LYS A 87 -13.85 -6.69 0.02
C LYS A 87 -14.20 -5.28 0.47
N HIS A 88 -13.33 -4.67 1.27
CA HIS A 88 -13.56 -3.36 1.85
C HIS A 88 -12.89 -2.20 1.08
N ALA A 89 -12.27 -2.45 -0.07
CA ALA A 89 -11.46 -1.46 -0.80
C ALA A 89 -12.19 -0.14 -1.04
N ARG A 90 -13.45 -0.19 -1.46
CA ARG A 90 -14.25 1.03 -1.70
C ARG A 90 -14.45 1.87 -0.43
N ALA A 91 -14.70 1.21 0.71
CA ALA A 91 -14.89 1.90 1.98
C ALA A 91 -13.57 2.47 2.52
N ILE A 92 -12.50 1.69 2.47
CA ILE A 92 -11.19 2.13 2.98
C ILE A 92 -10.56 3.23 2.11
N ASN A 93 -10.97 3.39 0.85
CA ASN A 93 -10.53 4.50 -0.01
C ASN A 93 -10.87 5.88 0.58
N ALA A 94 -11.90 5.99 1.40
CA ALA A 94 -12.18 7.23 2.14
C ALA A 94 -11.01 7.65 3.04
N PHE A 95 -10.19 6.71 3.49
CA PHE A 95 -9.03 6.95 4.34
C PHE A 95 -7.71 6.89 3.56
N THR A 96 -7.59 5.98 2.61
CA THR A 96 -6.35 5.76 1.84
C THR A 96 -6.17 6.76 0.70
N ASN A 97 -7.28 7.29 0.15
CA ASN A 97 -7.33 8.20 -0.99
C ASN A 97 -8.35 9.34 -0.72
N PRO A 98 -8.06 10.23 0.26
CA PRO A 98 -9.08 11.07 0.88
C PRO A 98 -9.43 12.35 0.10
N THR A 99 -8.79 12.63 -1.04
CA THR A 99 -8.99 13.88 -1.77
C THR A 99 -9.50 13.66 -3.18
N THR A 100 -10.12 14.67 -3.77
CA THR A 100 -10.49 14.64 -5.19
C THR A 100 -9.27 14.48 -6.10
N ASN A 101 -8.11 15.00 -5.68
CA ASN A 101 -6.85 14.82 -6.39
C ASN A 101 -6.35 13.36 -6.35
N SER A 102 -6.71 12.58 -5.33
CA SER A 102 -6.41 11.14 -5.23
C SER A 102 -6.93 10.38 -6.45
N TYR A 103 -8.13 10.69 -6.91
CA TYR A 103 -8.76 10.01 -8.05
C TYR A 103 -8.25 10.48 -9.41
N LYS A 104 -7.53 11.60 -9.46
CA LYS A 104 -6.76 12.00 -10.65
C LYS A 104 -5.48 11.19 -10.83
N ARG A 105 -4.99 10.56 -9.74
CA ARG A 105 -3.87 9.62 -9.78
C ARG A 105 -4.32 8.21 -10.21
N LEU A 106 -5.46 7.74 -9.70
CA LEU A 106 -5.97 6.37 -9.94
C LEU A 106 -6.62 6.27 -11.33
N VAL A 107 -5.83 6.50 -12.37
CA VAL A 107 -6.24 6.41 -13.78
C VAL A 107 -5.25 5.52 -14.54
N PRO A 108 -5.71 4.81 -15.61
CA PRO A 108 -4.83 3.98 -16.43
C PRO A 108 -3.68 4.79 -17.07
N GLY A 109 -2.56 4.11 -17.38
CA GLY A 109 -1.44 4.69 -18.13
C GLY A 109 -0.43 5.51 -17.31
N PHE A 110 -0.59 5.63 -15.97
CA PHE A 110 0.31 6.41 -15.11
C PHE A 110 0.87 5.63 -13.91
N GLU A 111 1.09 4.33 -14.07
CA GLU A 111 1.67 3.43 -13.06
C GLU A 111 0.89 3.31 -11.73
N ALA A 112 -0.32 3.87 -11.66
CA ALA A 112 -1.19 3.71 -10.52
C ALA A 112 -2.09 2.46 -10.68
N PRO A 113 -2.32 1.67 -9.61
CA PRO A 113 -3.17 0.51 -9.69
C PRO A 113 -4.64 0.94 -9.76
N VAL A 114 -5.34 0.52 -10.79
CA VAL A 114 -6.77 0.82 -11.00
C VAL A 114 -7.67 -0.40 -10.83
N MET A 115 -7.10 -1.60 -10.76
CA MET A 115 -7.81 -2.86 -10.58
C MET A 115 -7.46 -3.53 -9.26
N LEU A 116 -8.47 -4.10 -8.59
CA LEU A 116 -8.27 -4.91 -7.39
C LEU A 116 -7.78 -6.30 -7.80
N ALA A 117 -6.46 -6.44 -7.82
CA ALA A 117 -5.77 -7.69 -8.13
C ALA A 117 -4.54 -7.82 -7.23
N TYR A 118 -4.09 -9.06 -7.00
CA TYR A 118 -2.81 -9.32 -6.34
C TYR A 118 -1.89 -10.12 -7.24
N SER A 119 -0.57 -9.84 -7.14
CA SER A 119 0.44 -10.51 -7.95
C SER A 119 1.81 -10.49 -7.28
N ALA A 120 2.58 -11.57 -7.47
CA ALA A 120 3.99 -11.65 -7.12
C ALA A 120 4.91 -11.12 -8.22
N ARG A 121 4.41 -10.93 -9.44
CA ARG A 121 5.22 -10.60 -10.63
C ARG A 121 4.90 -9.24 -11.22
N ASN A 122 3.68 -8.72 -10.98
CA ASN A 122 3.17 -7.55 -11.66
C ASN A 122 3.11 -6.33 -10.72
N ARG A 123 3.70 -5.20 -11.14
CA ARG A 123 3.67 -3.92 -10.43
C ARG A 123 2.38 -3.13 -10.65
N SER A 124 1.57 -3.51 -11.65
CA SER A 124 0.27 -2.85 -11.90
C SER A 124 -0.84 -3.33 -10.96
N ALA A 125 -0.62 -4.43 -10.23
CA ALA A 125 -1.57 -4.94 -9.26
C ALA A 125 -1.69 -4.01 -8.02
N SER A 126 -2.91 -3.88 -7.49
CA SER A 126 -3.17 -3.08 -6.28
C SER A 126 -2.57 -3.69 -5.00
N CYS A 127 -2.35 -5.00 -4.98
CA CYS A 127 -1.59 -5.71 -3.96
C CYS A 127 -0.44 -6.48 -4.61
N ARG A 128 0.79 -6.01 -4.37
CA ARG A 128 2.00 -6.71 -4.82
C ARG A 128 2.56 -7.57 -3.69
N ILE A 129 3.11 -8.73 -4.05
CA ILE A 129 3.85 -9.60 -3.12
C ILE A 129 5.34 -9.46 -3.45
N PRO A 130 6.12 -8.68 -2.69
CA PRO A 130 7.54 -8.51 -2.95
C PRO A 130 8.29 -9.83 -2.82
N PHE A 131 9.21 -10.10 -3.75
CA PHE A 131 10.11 -11.25 -3.64
C PHE A 131 11.04 -11.07 -2.44
N VAL A 132 11.11 -12.10 -1.60
CA VAL A 132 12.04 -12.17 -0.48
C VAL A 132 12.48 -13.63 -0.28
N THR A 133 13.74 -13.83 0.03
CA THR A 133 14.30 -15.15 0.34
C THR A 133 14.09 -15.52 1.81
N ASN A 134 14.14 -14.54 2.71
CA ASN A 134 13.97 -14.78 4.14
C ASN A 134 12.47 -14.77 4.52
N PRO A 135 11.94 -15.87 5.10
CA PRO A 135 10.55 -15.94 5.56
C PRO A 135 10.13 -14.83 6.51
N LYS A 136 11.05 -14.34 7.35
CA LYS A 136 10.78 -13.20 8.26
C LYS A 136 10.45 -11.91 7.53
N GLY A 137 10.91 -11.75 6.29
CA GLY A 137 10.62 -10.58 5.44
C GLY A 137 9.34 -10.69 4.60
N ARG A 138 8.63 -11.84 4.67
CA ARG A 138 7.41 -12.04 3.88
C ARG A 138 6.34 -10.99 4.24
N ARG A 139 5.81 -10.34 3.21
CA ARG A 139 4.87 -9.22 3.36
C ARG A 139 4.05 -9.02 2.10
N ILE A 140 3.00 -8.25 2.21
CA ILE A 140 2.25 -7.71 1.08
C ILE A 140 2.51 -6.21 0.98
N GLU A 141 2.30 -5.65 -0.20
CA GLU A 141 2.41 -4.22 -0.49
C GLU A 141 1.09 -3.75 -1.10
N ILE A 142 0.37 -2.91 -0.38
CA ILE A 142 -0.84 -2.26 -0.88
C ILE A 142 -0.44 -0.96 -1.57
N ARG A 143 -0.78 -0.81 -2.85
CA ARG A 143 -0.23 0.21 -3.73
C ARG A 143 -1.19 1.35 -4.09
N PHE A 144 -2.48 1.20 -3.82
CA PHE A 144 -3.46 2.25 -4.12
C PHE A 144 -3.45 3.45 -3.15
N PRO A 145 -3.02 3.36 -1.88
CA PRO A 145 -2.96 4.53 -1.01
C PRO A 145 -2.05 5.63 -1.58
N ASP A 146 -2.38 6.87 -1.29
CA ASP A 146 -1.59 8.03 -1.68
C ASP A 146 -1.11 8.84 -0.47
N PRO A 147 -0.11 9.73 -0.64
CA PRO A 147 0.52 10.39 0.49
C PRO A 147 -0.29 11.55 1.10
N MET A 148 -1.50 11.88 0.60
CA MET A 148 -2.39 12.84 1.26
C MET A 148 -3.14 12.26 2.45
N ASN A 149 -3.12 10.94 2.60
CA ASN A 149 -3.81 10.28 3.69
C ASN A 149 -3.20 10.57 5.07
N SER A 150 -3.98 10.28 6.11
CA SER A 150 -3.51 10.15 7.48
C SER A 150 -3.00 8.73 7.71
N GLY A 151 -1.72 8.58 8.07
CA GLY A 151 -1.13 7.27 8.38
C GLY A 151 -1.90 6.51 9.46
N TYR A 152 -2.38 7.19 10.48
CA TYR A 152 -3.17 6.58 11.56
C TYR A 152 -4.46 5.96 11.04
N LEU A 153 -5.25 6.71 10.26
CA LEU A 153 -6.51 6.22 9.70
C LEU A 153 -6.29 5.16 8.64
N THR A 154 -5.34 5.37 7.73
CA THR A 154 -5.03 4.43 6.66
C THR A 154 -4.55 3.09 7.20
N PHE A 155 -3.58 3.08 8.11
CA PHE A 155 -3.04 1.83 8.63
C PHE A 155 -4.07 1.08 9.48
N SER A 156 -4.88 1.80 10.27
CA SER A 156 -5.98 1.21 11.04
C SER A 156 -7.04 0.59 10.12
N ALA A 157 -7.48 1.32 9.09
CA ALA A 157 -8.49 0.83 8.15
C ALA A 157 -8.01 -0.42 7.39
N LEU A 158 -6.75 -0.41 6.91
CA LEU A 158 -6.16 -1.57 6.25
C LEU A 158 -6.04 -2.77 7.18
N LEU A 159 -5.61 -2.56 8.43
CA LEU A 159 -5.52 -3.63 9.42
C LEU A 159 -6.90 -4.20 9.74
N MET A 160 -7.90 -3.36 10.01
CA MET A 160 -9.26 -3.81 10.33
C MET A 160 -9.87 -4.60 9.16
N ALA A 161 -9.73 -4.13 7.93
CA ALA A 161 -10.18 -4.84 6.73
C ALA A 161 -9.50 -6.20 6.58
N GLY A 162 -8.18 -6.25 6.78
CA GLY A 162 -7.43 -7.50 6.72
C GLY A 162 -7.80 -8.48 7.84
N ILE A 163 -8.04 -8.00 9.06
CA ILE A 163 -8.50 -8.84 10.18
C ILE A 163 -9.90 -9.41 9.89
N ASP A 164 -10.83 -8.60 9.34
CA ASP A 164 -12.15 -9.10 8.89
C ASP A 164 -11.98 -10.23 7.87
N GLY A 165 -11.03 -10.07 6.93
CA GLY A 165 -10.68 -11.10 5.96
C GLY A 165 -10.23 -12.41 6.61
N ILE A 166 -9.39 -12.35 7.63
CA ILE A 166 -8.92 -13.53 8.36
C ILE A 166 -10.08 -14.18 9.14
N LEU A 167 -10.84 -13.39 9.88
CA LEU A 167 -11.95 -13.91 10.73
C LEU A 167 -13.03 -14.57 9.89
N ASN A 168 -13.37 -14.01 8.75
CA ASN A 168 -14.41 -14.51 7.85
C ASN A 168 -13.86 -15.37 6.70
N LYS A 169 -12.56 -15.68 6.67
CA LYS A 169 -11.91 -16.52 5.65
C LYS A 169 -12.23 -16.05 4.23
N ILE A 170 -12.11 -14.73 3.98
CA ILE A 170 -12.49 -14.11 2.72
C ILE A 170 -11.44 -14.45 1.66
N ASP A 171 -11.87 -15.12 0.59
CA ASP A 171 -11.00 -15.46 -0.54
C ASP A 171 -10.72 -14.21 -1.38
N PRO A 172 -9.44 -13.88 -1.69
CA PRO A 172 -9.09 -12.78 -2.57
C PRO A 172 -9.35 -13.07 -4.06
N GLY A 173 -9.73 -14.28 -4.44
CA GLY A 173 -9.80 -14.78 -5.81
C GLY A 173 -8.44 -15.24 -6.36
N ALA A 174 -8.36 -15.43 -7.67
CA ALA A 174 -7.12 -15.86 -8.32
C ALA A 174 -6.11 -14.70 -8.44
N PRO A 175 -4.79 -14.99 -8.34
CA PRO A 175 -3.77 -13.99 -8.62
C PRO A 175 -3.77 -13.59 -10.10
N SER A 176 -3.35 -12.37 -10.42
CA SER A 176 -3.25 -11.88 -11.79
C SER A 176 -1.81 -11.51 -12.12
N ASP A 177 -1.18 -12.32 -12.95
CA ASP A 177 0.19 -12.09 -13.45
C ASP A 177 0.22 -11.36 -14.80
N LYS A 178 -0.95 -10.98 -15.35
CA LYS A 178 -1.07 -10.17 -16.56
C LYS A 178 -0.75 -8.71 -16.25
N ASP A 179 -0.20 -7.98 -17.22
CA ASP A 179 -0.08 -6.54 -17.10
C ASP A 179 -1.49 -5.93 -17.08
N LEU A 180 -1.73 -5.06 -16.09
CA LEU A 180 -3.03 -4.42 -15.85
C LEU A 180 -3.00 -2.92 -16.17
N TYR A 181 -1.90 -2.40 -16.72
CA TYR A 181 -1.82 -0.99 -17.10
C TYR A 181 -2.52 -0.69 -18.42
N ASP A 182 -2.66 -1.71 -19.28
CA ASP A 182 -3.23 -1.60 -20.63
C ASP A 182 -4.66 -2.16 -20.74
N LEU A 183 -5.34 -2.37 -19.60
CA LEU A 183 -6.70 -2.91 -19.53
C LEU A 183 -7.75 -1.83 -19.32
#